data_2ebe1334910f8c4540755d8a22a1b69f
#
_entry.id   2ebe1334910f8c4540755d8a22a1b69f
#
_cell.length_a   1.000
_cell.length_b   1.000
_cell.length_c   1.000
_cell.angle_alpha   90.00
_cell.angle_beta   90.00
_cell.angle_gamma   90.00
#
_symmetry.space_group_name_H-M   'P 1'
#
loop_
_entity.id
_entity.type
_entity.pdbx_description
1 polymer ?
#
loop_
_entity_poly.entity_id
_entity_poly.type
_entity_poly.pdbx_seq_one_letter_code
_entity_poly.pdbx_strand_id
1 'polypeptide(L)'
;MKRIAIILAILISCLYKEMRATDIPVQGMTIGLQAGDKGKAIEATYSYGSLVYWPKSTLIKGLGTISAGIETGPLNAEKFIIAPKINYTMNWFVSFGASMLYYTDFSGGSLRFRPEVGVSMLGMRVYHGWNFSVDRYNPIPMNSSFLGMSYFVKF
;
A
#
# COMPACT_ATOMS: atom_id res chain seq x y z
N MET A 1 -12.53 15.79 -13.88
CA MET A 1 -13.08 15.29 -12.60
C MET A 1 -14.11 14.17 -12.77
N LYS A 2 -15.18 14.31 -13.57
CA LYS A 2 -16.23 13.26 -13.74
C LYS A 2 -15.68 11.90 -14.22
N ARG A 3 -14.72 11.87 -15.14
CA ARG A 3 -14.14 10.62 -15.68
C ARG A 3 -13.33 9.84 -14.63
N ILE A 4 -12.61 10.52 -13.75
CA ILE A 4 -11.85 9.89 -12.65
C ILE A 4 -12.79 9.29 -11.62
N ALA A 5 -13.90 9.96 -11.29
CA ALA A 5 -14.91 9.44 -10.37
C ALA A 5 -15.58 8.18 -10.91
N ILE A 6 -15.85 8.11 -12.20
CA ILE A 6 -16.43 6.93 -12.85
C ILE A 6 -15.45 5.74 -12.81
N ILE A 7 -14.18 5.97 -13.13
CA ILE A 7 -13.15 4.93 -13.08
C ILE A 7 -12.97 4.43 -11.64
N LEU A 8 -12.97 5.33 -10.66
CA LEU A 8 -12.89 4.98 -9.25
C LEU A 8 -14.12 4.16 -8.78
N ALA A 9 -15.32 4.56 -9.21
CA ALA A 9 -16.56 3.84 -8.90
C ALA A 9 -16.60 2.44 -9.53
N ILE A 10 -16.12 2.28 -10.76
CA ILE A 10 -16.00 0.99 -11.43
C ILE A 10 -14.97 0.11 -10.71
N LEU A 11 -13.80 0.64 -10.35
CA LEU A 11 -12.78 -0.06 -9.58
C LEU A 11 -13.34 -0.53 -8.22
N ILE A 12 -14.00 0.36 -7.48
CA ILE A 12 -14.62 0.03 -6.19
C ILE A 12 -15.70 -1.04 -6.36
N SER A 13 -16.55 -0.95 -7.39
CA SER A 13 -17.61 -1.94 -7.63
C SER A 13 -17.06 -3.30 -8.06
N CYS A 14 -16.00 -3.34 -8.85
CA CYS A 14 -15.30 -4.58 -9.20
C CYS A 14 -14.66 -5.22 -7.96
N LEU A 15 -14.01 -4.43 -7.12
CA LEU A 15 -13.42 -4.89 -5.86
C LEU A 15 -14.47 -5.45 -4.90
N TYR A 16 -15.63 -4.77 -4.80
CA TYR A 16 -16.73 -5.20 -3.93
C TYR A 16 -17.38 -6.52 -4.39
N LYS A 17 -17.45 -6.77 -5.68
CA LYS A 17 -18.04 -8.00 -6.25
C LYS A 17 -17.15 -9.23 -6.04
N GLU A 18 -15.83 -9.07 -6.03
CA GLU A 18 -14.89 -10.16 -5.76
C GLU A 18 -14.83 -10.56 -4.27
N MET A 19 -15.20 -9.67 -3.35
CA MET A 19 -15.21 -9.94 -1.91
C MET A 19 -16.38 -10.83 -1.44
N ARG A 20 -17.30 -11.25 -2.31
CA ARG A 20 -18.50 -12.01 -1.91
C ARG A 20 -18.39 -13.53 -1.98
N ALA A 21 -17.30 -14.11 -2.46
CA ALA A 21 -17.21 -15.55 -2.64
C ALA A 21 -16.22 -16.15 -1.62
N THR A 22 -16.75 -16.84 -0.61
CA THR A 22 -16.01 -17.72 0.33
C THR A 22 -14.72 -17.12 0.93
N ASP A 23 -14.76 -15.85 1.29
CA ASP A 23 -13.57 -15.17 1.80
C ASP A 23 -13.40 -15.46 3.29
N ILE A 24 -12.27 -16.03 3.66
CA ILE A 24 -11.89 -16.16 5.08
C ILE A 24 -11.33 -14.82 5.53
N PRO A 25 -11.97 -14.13 6.49
CA PRO A 25 -11.45 -12.88 6.98
C PRO A 25 -10.09 -13.09 7.66
N VAL A 26 -9.18 -12.19 7.42
CA VAL A 26 -7.87 -12.17 8.05
C VAL A 26 -7.56 -10.79 8.59
N GLN A 27 -6.88 -10.76 9.70
CA GLN A 27 -6.36 -9.54 10.29
C GLN A 27 -4.92 -9.75 10.72
N GLY A 28 -4.15 -8.69 10.76
CA GLY A 28 -2.75 -8.80 11.08
C GLY A 28 -2.02 -7.47 11.01
N MET A 29 -0.72 -7.52 11.12
CA MET A 29 0.17 -6.38 10.89
C MET A 29 1.00 -6.59 9.64
N THR A 30 1.20 -5.52 8.88
CA THR A 30 2.20 -5.49 7.82
C THR A 30 3.35 -4.61 8.28
N ILE A 31 4.55 -5.17 8.23
CA ILE A 31 5.79 -4.44 8.49
C ILE A 31 6.59 -4.43 7.19
N GLY A 32 7.15 -3.28 6.82
CA GLY A 32 7.88 -3.14 5.57
C GLY A 32 9.06 -2.20 5.67
N LEU A 33 9.94 -2.36 4.70
CA LEU A 33 11.11 -1.53 4.46
C LEU A 33 11.06 -1.03 3.03
N GLN A 34 11.45 0.20 2.82
CA GLN A 34 11.49 0.82 1.49
C GLN A 34 12.82 1.55 1.31
N ALA A 35 13.34 1.53 0.09
CA ALA A 35 14.55 2.25 -0.29
C ALA A 35 14.37 2.89 -1.66
N GLY A 36 14.80 4.12 -1.78
CA GLY A 36 14.79 4.89 -3.02
C GLY A 36 15.97 5.85 -3.09
N ASP A 37 15.96 6.71 -4.07
CA ASP A 37 17.03 7.65 -4.38
C ASP A 37 17.26 8.72 -3.28
N LYS A 38 16.20 9.06 -2.54
CA LYS A 38 16.24 10.14 -1.53
C LYS A 38 16.16 9.66 -0.09
N GLY A 39 16.08 8.35 0.14
CA GLY A 39 16.07 7.84 1.51
C GLY A 39 15.45 6.47 1.64
N LYS A 40 15.42 6.02 2.88
CA LYS A 40 14.83 4.75 3.31
C LYS A 40 13.65 5.03 4.22
N ALA A 41 12.68 4.14 4.26
CA ALA A 41 11.55 4.23 5.17
C ALA A 41 11.19 2.86 5.72
N ILE A 42 10.61 2.88 6.92
CA ILE A 42 10.01 1.73 7.58
C ILE A 42 8.51 1.96 7.63
N GLU A 43 7.72 0.95 7.35
CA GLU A 43 6.28 1.01 7.50
C GLU A 43 5.76 -0.01 8.52
N ALA A 44 4.73 0.40 9.26
CA ALA A 44 3.96 -0.48 10.11
C ALA A 44 2.48 -0.15 9.95
N THR A 45 1.69 -1.13 9.50
CA THR A 45 0.26 -0.94 9.28
C THR A 45 -0.54 -2.09 9.87
N TYR A 46 -1.70 -1.76 10.44
CA TYR A 46 -2.72 -2.75 10.75
C TYR A 46 -3.52 -3.07 9.49
N SER A 47 -3.70 -4.33 9.21
CA SER A 47 -4.30 -4.82 7.98
C SER A 47 -5.52 -5.67 8.28
N TYR A 48 -6.61 -5.39 7.59
CA TYR A 48 -7.82 -6.20 7.58
C TYR A 48 -8.14 -6.58 6.13
N GLY A 49 -8.53 -7.83 5.91
CA GLY A 49 -8.84 -8.29 4.56
C GLY A 49 -9.37 -9.70 4.53
N SER A 50 -9.22 -10.35 3.40
CA SER A 50 -9.70 -11.70 3.18
C SER A 50 -8.73 -12.52 2.34
N LEU A 51 -8.67 -13.83 2.67
CA LEU A 51 -8.08 -14.84 1.80
C LEU A 51 -9.10 -15.23 0.75
N VAL A 52 -8.73 -15.10 -0.50
CA VAL A 52 -9.54 -15.47 -1.64
C VAL A 52 -9.11 -16.84 -2.14
N TYR A 53 -10.03 -17.79 -2.20
CA TYR A 53 -9.77 -19.14 -2.67
C TYR A 53 -10.18 -19.31 -4.14
N TRP A 54 -9.51 -20.22 -4.81
CA TRP A 54 -9.94 -20.64 -6.15
C TRP A 54 -11.25 -21.43 -6.05
N PRO A 55 -12.27 -21.15 -6.87
CA PRO A 55 -13.51 -21.92 -6.84
C PRO A 55 -13.22 -23.42 -6.95
N LYS A 56 -13.82 -24.21 -6.04
CA LYS A 56 -13.66 -25.67 -5.97
C LYS A 56 -12.23 -26.19 -5.69
N SER A 57 -11.33 -25.33 -5.18
CA SER A 57 -9.95 -25.72 -4.85
C SER A 57 -9.63 -25.30 -3.42
N THR A 58 -8.77 -26.04 -2.76
CA THR A 58 -8.16 -25.68 -1.47
C THR A 58 -6.99 -24.70 -1.63
N LEU A 59 -6.63 -24.37 -2.87
CA LEU A 59 -5.52 -23.47 -3.15
C LEU A 59 -5.93 -22.02 -2.91
N ILE A 60 -5.12 -21.30 -2.14
CA ILE A 60 -5.27 -19.87 -1.89
C ILE A 60 -5.04 -19.14 -3.22
N LYS A 61 -6.05 -18.41 -3.67
CA LYS A 61 -5.97 -17.56 -4.86
C LYS A 61 -5.19 -16.28 -4.56
N GLY A 62 -5.38 -15.70 -3.38
CA GLY A 62 -4.73 -14.46 -3.02
C GLY A 62 -5.15 -13.93 -1.65
N LEU A 63 -4.57 -12.80 -1.29
CA LEU A 63 -4.88 -12.04 -0.08
C LEU A 63 -5.16 -10.59 -0.47
N GLY A 64 -6.41 -10.17 -0.31
CA GLY A 64 -6.81 -8.77 -0.42
C GLY A 64 -6.83 -8.10 0.95
N THR A 65 -6.14 -6.97 1.13
CA THR A 65 -6.12 -6.23 2.40
C THR A 65 -6.34 -4.75 2.22
N ILE A 66 -7.08 -4.16 3.16
CA ILE A 66 -7.06 -2.73 3.45
C ILE A 66 -6.24 -2.55 4.72
N SER A 67 -5.34 -1.59 4.72
CA SER A 67 -4.45 -1.36 5.84
C SER A 67 -4.35 0.12 6.18
N ALA A 68 -4.19 0.41 7.46
CA ALA A 68 -3.95 1.75 7.95
C ALA A 68 -2.78 1.74 8.94
N GLY A 69 -1.93 2.74 8.89
CA GLY A 69 -0.76 2.84 9.77
C GLY A 69 0.14 4.00 9.44
N ILE A 70 1.40 3.81 9.67
CA ILE A 70 2.41 4.86 9.49
C ILE A 70 3.61 4.33 8.68
N GLU A 71 4.17 5.24 7.92
CA GLU A 71 5.48 5.09 7.30
C GLU A 71 6.39 6.18 7.86
N THR A 72 7.63 5.84 8.18
CA THR A 72 8.58 6.77 8.78
C THR A 72 9.99 6.48 8.30
N GLY A 73 10.81 7.51 8.22
CA GLY A 73 12.21 7.36 7.83
C GLY A 73 12.96 8.67 7.72
N PRO A 74 14.28 8.62 7.60
CA PRO A 74 15.06 9.80 7.31
C PRO A 74 14.83 10.25 5.87
N LEU A 75 14.45 11.50 5.71
CA LEU A 75 14.50 12.19 4.45
C LEU A 75 15.84 12.92 4.38
N ASN A 76 16.85 12.36 3.74
CA ASN A 76 18.26 12.77 3.87
C ASN A 76 18.76 12.63 5.31
N ALA A 77 20.03 12.92 5.54
CA ALA A 77 20.64 12.78 6.88
C ALA A 77 20.09 13.75 7.95
N GLU A 78 19.28 14.74 7.56
CA GLU A 78 18.93 15.87 8.43
C GLU A 78 17.43 15.94 8.81
N LYS A 79 16.55 15.29 8.08
CA LYS A 79 15.10 15.41 8.32
C LYS A 79 14.46 14.06 8.52
N PHE A 80 13.68 13.95 9.59
CA PHE A 80 12.81 12.81 9.86
C PHE A 80 11.39 13.13 9.40
N ILE A 81 10.77 12.18 8.74
CA ILE A 81 9.39 12.30 8.26
C ILE A 81 8.51 11.21 8.83
N ILE A 82 7.25 11.57 9.03
CA ILE A 82 6.18 10.63 9.37
C ILE A 82 5.10 10.77 8.31
N ALA A 83 4.54 9.65 7.92
CA ALA A 83 3.44 9.62 6.97
C ALA A 83 2.34 8.66 7.44
N PRO A 84 1.23 9.16 7.97
CA PRO A 84 -0.01 8.40 8.03
C PRO A 84 -0.33 7.83 6.65
N LYS A 85 -0.68 6.55 6.62
CA LYS A 85 -0.86 5.78 5.40
C LYS A 85 -2.14 4.98 5.46
N ILE A 86 -2.90 5.01 4.38
CA ILE A 86 -3.96 4.05 4.10
C ILE A 86 -3.60 3.39 2.79
N ASN A 87 -3.66 2.06 2.74
CA ASN A 87 -3.39 1.34 1.51
C ASN A 87 -4.38 0.20 1.28
N TYR A 88 -4.53 -0.15 0.01
CA TYR A 88 -5.17 -1.35 -0.44
C TYR A 88 -4.16 -2.20 -1.21
N THR A 89 -4.08 -3.48 -0.90
CA THR A 89 -3.21 -4.42 -1.64
C THR A 89 -3.96 -5.68 -2.02
N MET A 90 -3.67 -6.18 -3.20
CA MET A 90 -4.03 -7.51 -3.67
C MET A 90 -2.75 -8.30 -3.90
N ASN A 91 -2.60 -9.35 -3.15
CA ASN A 91 -1.41 -10.21 -3.17
C ASN A 91 -1.80 -11.58 -3.69
N TRP A 92 -1.40 -11.85 -4.92
CA TRP A 92 -1.30 -13.18 -5.51
C TRP A 92 0.19 -13.52 -5.66
N PHE A 93 0.53 -14.30 -6.65
CA PHE A 93 1.93 -14.39 -7.10
C PHE A 93 2.42 -13.02 -7.60
N VAL A 94 1.58 -12.32 -8.37
CA VAL A 94 1.75 -10.89 -8.68
C VAL A 94 0.98 -10.07 -7.67
N SER A 95 1.57 -8.99 -7.20
CA SER A 95 1.01 -8.10 -6.19
C SER A 95 0.74 -6.72 -6.78
N PHE A 96 -0.43 -6.18 -6.50
CA PHE A 96 -0.82 -4.82 -6.83
C PHE A 96 -1.21 -4.07 -5.56
N GLY A 97 -0.91 -2.79 -5.52
CA GLY A 97 -1.30 -1.95 -4.39
C GLY A 97 -1.54 -0.50 -4.79
N ALA A 98 -2.27 0.19 -3.96
CA ALA A 98 -2.45 1.62 -4.03
C ALA A 98 -2.51 2.20 -2.62
N SER A 99 -1.74 3.25 -2.38
CA SER A 99 -1.64 3.90 -1.07
C SER A 99 -1.91 5.39 -1.20
N MET A 100 -2.55 5.94 -0.15
CA MET A 100 -2.60 7.37 0.11
C MET A 100 -1.77 7.65 1.36
N LEU A 101 -0.85 8.62 1.26
CA LEU A 101 0.07 8.97 2.33
C LEU A 101 0.11 10.49 2.50
N TYR A 102 0.13 10.93 3.75
CA TYR A 102 0.35 12.32 4.06
C TYR A 102 1.69 12.49 4.75
N TYR A 103 2.72 12.82 3.98
CA TYR A 103 4.06 13.07 4.52
C TYR A 103 4.10 14.39 5.27
N THR A 104 4.68 14.40 6.46
CA THR A 104 4.92 15.61 7.25
C THR A 104 6.27 15.55 7.97
N ASP A 105 6.94 16.70 8.01
CA ASP A 105 8.09 16.97 8.84
C ASP A 105 7.74 17.92 10.01
N PHE A 106 6.44 18.03 10.34
CA PHE A 106 5.83 18.93 11.31
C PHE A 106 5.90 20.44 10.96
N SER A 107 6.65 20.82 9.93
CA SER A 107 6.69 22.20 9.41
C SER A 107 5.86 22.36 8.13
N GLY A 108 5.62 21.27 7.43
CA GLY A 108 4.81 21.21 6.22
C GLY A 108 4.29 19.80 5.97
N GLY A 109 3.48 19.67 4.94
CA GLY A 109 2.92 18.38 4.56
C GLY A 109 2.73 18.23 3.04
N SER A 110 2.69 16.99 2.57
CA SER A 110 2.45 16.65 1.18
C SER A 110 1.63 15.38 1.07
N LEU A 111 0.46 15.49 0.44
CA LEU A 111 -0.38 14.35 0.14
C LEU A 111 0.14 13.63 -1.11
N ARG A 112 0.31 12.31 -1.01
CA ARG A 112 0.82 11.48 -2.08
C ARG A 112 -0.13 10.34 -2.40
N PHE A 113 -0.24 10.03 -3.68
CA PHE A 113 -0.81 8.80 -4.19
C PHE A 113 0.31 7.88 -4.67
N ARG A 114 0.26 6.61 -4.29
CA ARG A 114 1.31 5.65 -4.56
C ARG A 114 0.73 4.35 -5.11
N PRO A 115 0.74 4.13 -6.42
CA PRO A 115 0.55 2.81 -7.00
C PRO A 115 1.79 1.95 -6.79
N GLU A 116 1.56 0.67 -6.61
CA GLU A 116 2.60 -0.32 -6.32
C GLU A 116 2.36 -1.59 -7.15
N VAL A 117 3.43 -2.19 -7.65
CA VAL A 117 3.41 -3.48 -8.34
C VAL A 117 4.57 -4.33 -7.87
N GLY A 118 4.36 -5.63 -7.73
CA GLY A 118 5.39 -6.52 -7.22
C GLY A 118 5.05 -7.98 -7.33
N VAL A 119 5.78 -8.76 -6.54
CA VAL A 119 5.55 -10.20 -6.37
C VAL A 119 5.35 -10.50 -4.89
N SER A 120 4.51 -11.49 -4.60
CA SER A 120 4.27 -11.90 -3.22
C SER A 120 4.22 -13.41 -3.09
N MET A 121 4.75 -13.92 -1.99
CA MET A 121 4.74 -15.32 -1.65
C MET A 121 4.78 -15.48 -0.12
N LEU A 122 3.92 -16.35 0.43
CA LEU A 122 3.91 -16.70 1.86
C LEU A 122 3.85 -15.50 2.82
N GLY A 123 3.07 -14.47 2.47
CA GLY A 123 2.95 -13.25 3.28
C GLY A 123 4.05 -12.21 3.05
N MET A 124 5.12 -12.59 2.36
CA MET A 124 6.17 -11.65 1.95
C MET A 124 5.81 -11.02 0.61
N ARG A 125 6.10 -9.75 0.46
CA ARG A 125 5.90 -8.97 -0.76
C ARG A 125 7.13 -8.16 -1.06
N VAL A 126 7.63 -8.25 -2.30
CA VAL A 126 8.64 -7.35 -2.86
C VAL A 126 7.98 -6.53 -3.96
N TYR A 127 8.08 -5.23 -3.91
CA TYR A 127 7.31 -4.35 -4.78
C TYR A 127 8.07 -3.09 -5.17
N HIS A 128 7.71 -2.57 -6.32
CA HIS A 128 8.13 -1.26 -6.81
C HIS A 128 6.93 -0.30 -6.72
N GLY A 129 7.17 0.92 -6.27
CA GLY A 129 6.14 1.93 -6.14
C GLY A 129 6.58 3.29 -6.68
N TRP A 130 5.58 4.08 -7.07
CA TRP A 130 5.77 5.45 -7.58
C TRP A 130 5.00 6.44 -6.72
N ASN A 131 5.67 7.50 -6.28
CA ASN A 131 5.07 8.56 -5.47
C ASN A 131 4.63 9.73 -6.34
N PHE A 132 3.33 9.89 -6.53
CA PHE A 132 2.74 11.04 -7.21
C PHE A 132 2.25 12.06 -6.18
N SER A 133 2.74 13.30 -6.28
CA SER A 133 2.20 14.40 -5.47
C SER A 133 0.79 14.75 -5.94
N VAL A 134 -0.13 14.80 -4.99
CA VAL A 134 -1.50 15.27 -5.23
C VAL A 134 -1.55 16.79 -5.05
N ASP A 135 -0.71 17.33 -4.16
CA ASP A 135 -0.62 18.74 -3.88
C ASP A 135 0.30 19.46 -4.87
N ARG A 136 -0.14 20.63 -5.32
CA ARG A 136 0.65 21.49 -6.21
C ARG A 136 1.62 22.40 -5.45
N TYR A 137 1.40 22.62 -4.16
CA TYR A 137 2.16 23.56 -3.36
C TYR A 137 3.11 22.82 -2.40
N ASN A 138 4.39 23.17 -2.50
CA ASN A 138 5.49 22.81 -1.59
C ASN A 138 5.62 21.31 -1.28
N PRO A 139 5.87 20.47 -2.27
CA PRO A 139 6.02 19.05 -2.03
C PRO A 139 7.31 18.80 -1.23
N ILE A 140 7.20 18.10 -0.11
CA ILE A 140 8.36 17.53 0.56
C ILE A 140 9.11 16.67 -0.46
N PRO A 141 10.43 16.87 -0.67
CA PRO A 141 11.19 16.14 -1.67
C PRO A 141 11.32 14.66 -1.26
N MET A 142 10.46 13.82 -1.80
CA MET A 142 10.43 12.37 -1.58
C MET A 142 10.95 11.62 -2.79
N ASN A 143 11.29 10.35 -2.57
CA ASN A 143 11.56 9.41 -3.67
C ASN A 143 10.42 9.47 -4.70
N SER A 144 10.75 9.66 -5.96
CA SER A 144 9.77 9.55 -7.06
C SER A 144 9.39 8.10 -7.31
N SER A 145 10.33 7.19 -7.10
CA SER A 145 10.14 5.76 -7.13
C SER A 145 10.99 5.08 -6.05
N PHE A 146 10.61 3.88 -5.65
CA PHE A 146 11.31 3.11 -4.63
C PHE A 146 11.07 1.62 -4.80
N LEU A 147 11.97 0.83 -4.24
CA LEU A 147 11.81 -0.60 -4.04
C LEU A 147 11.44 -0.85 -2.57
N GLY A 148 10.41 -1.66 -2.36
CA GLY A 148 9.95 -2.02 -1.02
C GLY A 148 9.88 -3.53 -0.82
N MET A 149 9.96 -3.93 0.43
CA MET A 149 9.70 -5.28 0.90
C MET A 149 8.82 -5.20 2.14
N SER A 150 7.76 -6.00 2.18
CA SER A 150 6.89 -6.07 3.36
C SER A 150 6.53 -7.51 3.69
N TYR A 151 6.18 -7.72 4.96
CA TYR A 151 5.75 -8.99 5.49
C TYR A 151 4.46 -8.83 6.28
N PHE A 152 3.47 -9.66 5.97
CA PHE A 152 2.20 -9.72 6.67
C PHE A 152 2.24 -10.79 7.75
N VAL A 153 2.05 -10.37 9.00
CA VAL A 153 1.93 -11.23 10.19
C VAL A 153 0.45 -11.34 10.55
N LYS A 154 -0.12 -12.52 10.36
CA LYS A 154 -1.51 -12.83 10.76
C LYS A 154 -1.58 -13.13 12.26
N PHE A 155 -2.61 -12.66 12.92
CA PHE A 155 -3.02 -13.09 14.27
C PHE A 155 -4.51 -13.45 14.35
#